data_4d25b2fb65c471103d75a25c447a5bf7
#
_entry.id   4d25b2fb65c471103d75a25c447a5bf7
#
_cell.length_a   1.000
_cell.length_b   1.000
_cell.length_c   1.000
_cell.angle_alpha   90.00
_cell.angle_beta   90.00
_cell.angle_gamma   90.00
#
_symmetry.space_group_name_H-M   'P 1'
#
loop_
_entity.id
_entity.type
_entity.pdbx_description
1 polymer ?
#
loop_
_entity_poly.entity_id
_entity_poly.type
_entity_poly.pdbx_seq_one_letter_code
_entity_poly.pdbx_strand_id
1 'polypeptide(L)'
;MNDILRFGKYTNNYMKLKWSNYELAKSFDEYINSDNKVRSHIRKIGNFFESLSLTELQELNSSTESSIKSLGINFRVYSDTGSEERNWPLDFIPRIIKKKEWDQVSKGLIQRTKALNLFIEDCYNEQKFLKQSSMNDDLILKSKAYFSFCKNVKLPNSAWSHICGSDLIKDIKGDFHVLEDNLRIPSGVSYMLENRYVMKRVFPDLF
;
A
#
# COMPACT_ATOMS: atom_id res chain seq x y z
N MET A 1 1.08 -10.88 11.43
CA MET A 1 1.23 -11.73 12.63
C MET A 1 2.23 -11.20 13.66
N ASN A 2 3.09 -10.25 13.32
CA ASN A 2 4.13 -9.76 14.24
C ASN A 2 3.74 -8.55 15.11
N ASP A 3 2.68 -7.81 14.80
CA ASP A 3 2.36 -6.57 15.52
C ASP A 3 1.53 -6.77 16.80
N ILE A 4 0.73 -7.82 16.87
CA ILE A 4 0.07 -8.21 18.13
C ILE A 4 1.11 -8.62 19.21
N LEU A 5 2.29 -9.11 18.79
CA LEU A 5 3.37 -9.49 19.70
C LEU A 5 4.11 -8.29 20.33
N ARG A 6 3.91 -7.07 19.85
CA ARG A 6 4.47 -5.85 20.45
C ARG A 6 3.79 -5.44 21.76
N PHE A 7 2.65 -6.05 22.09
CA PHE A 7 1.92 -5.77 23.34
C PHE A 7 2.40 -6.57 24.57
N GLY A 8 3.58 -7.18 24.51
CA GLY A 8 4.15 -7.94 25.64
C GLY A 8 3.53 -9.34 25.80
N LYS A 9 4.18 -10.19 26.59
CA LYS A 9 3.68 -11.54 26.90
C LYS A 9 2.53 -11.44 27.92
N TYR A 10 1.31 -11.38 27.44
CA TYR A 10 0.13 -11.36 28.29
C TYR A 10 -0.39 -12.79 28.54
N THR A 11 -0.55 -13.15 29.79
CA THR A 11 -1.00 -14.48 30.24
C THR A 11 -2.49 -14.54 30.61
N ASN A 12 -3.23 -13.43 30.48
CA ASN A 12 -4.61 -13.35 30.90
C ASN A 12 -5.53 -12.88 29.75
N ASN A 13 -6.44 -13.76 29.31
CA ASN A 13 -7.37 -13.54 28.18
C ASN A 13 -8.34 -12.37 28.32
N TYR A 14 -8.52 -11.84 29.55
CA TYR A 14 -9.38 -10.69 29.85
C TYR A 14 -8.64 -9.35 29.81
N MET A 15 -7.35 -9.33 29.53
CA MET A 15 -6.61 -8.08 29.40
C MET A 15 -7.04 -7.33 28.14
N LYS A 16 -7.32 -6.05 28.30
CA LYS A 16 -7.60 -5.13 27.21
C LYS A 16 -6.31 -4.56 26.65
N LEU A 17 -6.32 -4.30 25.36
CA LEU A 17 -5.27 -3.53 24.70
C LEU A 17 -5.15 -2.16 25.39
N LYS A 18 -3.92 -1.74 25.69
CA LYS A 18 -3.63 -0.38 26.17
C LYS A 18 -2.54 0.22 25.32
N TRP A 19 -2.85 1.25 24.58
CA TRP A 19 -1.86 1.94 23.77
C TRP A 19 -0.68 2.51 24.56
N SER A 20 -0.88 2.81 25.85
CA SER A 20 0.21 3.23 26.73
C SER A 20 1.32 2.20 26.93
N ASN A 21 1.02 0.94 26.66
CA ASN A 21 1.98 -0.16 26.74
C ASN A 21 2.61 -0.52 25.38
N TYR A 22 2.24 0.21 24.35
CA TYR A 22 2.76 0.00 23.01
C TYR A 22 4.18 0.55 22.89
N GLU A 23 5.09 -0.26 22.39
CA GLU A 23 6.48 0.15 22.14
C GLU A 23 6.59 0.81 20.77
N LEU A 24 6.87 2.12 20.78
CA LEU A 24 7.09 2.88 19.57
C LEU A 24 8.36 2.41 18.85
N ALA A 25 8.25 2.12 17.58
CA ALA A 25 9.40 1.91 16.71
C ALA A 25 10.10 3.25 16.39
N LYS A 26 11.29 3.18 15.78
CA LYS A 26 11.99 4.38 15.28
C LYS A 26 11.36 5.01 14.04
N SER A 27 10.33 4.38 13.48
CA SER A 27 9.57 4.86 12.34
C SER A 27 8.40 5.75 12.77
N PHE A 28 7.81 6.49 11.83
CA PHE A 28 6.59 7.23 12.09
C PHE A 28 5.44 6.25 12.37
N ASP A 29 4.83 6.40 13.55
CA ASP A 29 3.66 5.63 13.92
C ASP A 29 2.39 6.40 13.56
N GLU A 30 1.45 5.76 12.87
CA GLU A 30 0.22 6.41 12.41
C GLU A 30 -0.86 6.50 13.50
N TYR A 31 -0.78 5.66 14.53
CA TYR A 31 -1.73 5.61 15.63
C TYR A 31 -1.27 6.38 16.87
N ILE A 32 -0.01 6.20 17.25
CA ILE A 32 0.52 6.70 18.51
C ILE A 32 1.50 7.85 18.23
N ASN A 33 1.45 8.90 19.04
CA ASN A 33 2.39 9.99 18.99
C ASN A 33 3.61 9.74 19.90
N SER A 34 4.59 10.65 19.89
CA SER A 34 5.78 10.58 20.73
C SER A 34 5.50 10.54 22.25
N ASP A 35 4.32 10.97 22.67
CA ASP A 35 3.91 10.97 24.09
C ASP A 35 3.16 9.69 24.48
N ASN A 36 3.20 8.64 23.66
CA ASN A 36 2.45 7.39 23.82
C ASN A 36 0.92 7.59 23.90
N LYS A 37 0.41 8.60 23.18
CA LYS A 37 -1.04 8.88 23.12
C LYS A 37 -1.58 8.63 21.74
N VAL A 38 -2.80 8.12 21.67
CA VAL A 38 -3.55 7.97 20.42
C VAL A 38 -3.72 9.34 19.75
N ARG A 39 -3.33 9.43 18.47
CA ARG A 39 -3.47 10.65 17.67
C ARG A 39 -4.94 11.07 17.58
N SER A 40 -5.21 12.37 17.66
CA SER A 40 -6.57 12.90 17.75
C SER A 40 -7.48 12.49 16.60
N HIS A 41 -6.95 12.39 15.39
CA HIS A 41 -7.73 12.09 14.18
C HIS A 41 -8.18 10.63 14.05
N ILE A 42 -7.58 9.72 14.84
CA ILE A 42 -7.94 8.29 14.85
C ILE A 42 -8.54 7.85 16.19
N ARG A 43 -8.87 8.80 17.08
CA ARG A 43 -9.30 8.50 18.45
C ARG A 43 -10.49 7.52 18.51
N LYS A 44 -11.44 7.64 17.59
CA LYS A 44 -12.60 6.73 17.56
C LYS A 44 -12.16 5.28 17.32
N ILE A 45 -11.29 5.06 16.34
CA ILE A 45 -10.77 3.73 16.00
C ILE A 45 -9.82 3.23 17.10
N GLY A 46 -8.95 4.10 17.61
CA GLY A 46 -8.08 3.76 18.73
C GLY A 46 -8.85 3.30 19.97
N ASN A 47 -9.90 4.03 20.34
CA ASN A 47 -10.77 3.66 21.48
C ASN A 47 -11.55 2.36 21.21
N PHE A 48 -11.96 2.13 19.96
CA PHE A 48 -12.59 0.87 19.58
C PHE A 48 -11.64 -0.30 19.87
N PHE A 49 -10.41 -0.27 19.40
CA PHE A 49 -9.44 -1.33 19.67
C PHE A 49 -9.10 -1.46 21.16
N GLU A 50 -9.01 -0.36 21.92
CA GLU A 50 -8.82 -0.42 23.38
C GLU A 50 -10.01 -1.01 24.14
N SER A 51 -11.22 -0.98 23.56
CA SER A 51 -12.40 -1.57 24.18
C SER A 51 -12.41 -3.09 24.09
N LEU A 52 -11.68 -3.68 23.12
CA LEU A 52 -11.65 -5.10 22.88
C LEU A 52 -10.72 -5.82 23.86
N SER A 53 -11.13 -7.04 24.24
CA SER A 53 -10.26 -7.99 24.91
C SER A 53 -9.26 -8.63 23.94
N LEU A 54 -8.23 -9.27 24.48
CA LEU A 54 -7.27 -10.00 23.63
C LEU A 54 -7.97 -11.14 22.84
N THR A 55 -8.95 -11.79 23.44
CA THR A 55 -9.75 -12.85 22.78
C THR A 55 -10.50 -12.29 21.58
N GLU A 56 -11.22 -11.16 21.76
CA GLU A 56 -11.94 -10.51 20.66
C GLU A 56 -11.01 -10.07 19.54
N LEU A 57 -9.81 -9.56 19.86
CA LEU A 57 -8.80 -9.23 18.85
C LEU A 57 -8.31 -10.47 18.07
N GLN A 58 -8.14 -11.60 18.76
CA GLN A 58 -7.77 -12.86 18.11
C GLN A 58 -8.91 -13.39 17.22
N GLU A 59 -10.14 -13.28 17.65
CA GLU A 59 -11.32 -13.63 16.84
C GLU A 59 -11.44 -12.76 15.59
N LEU A 60 -11.20 -11.46 15.70
CA LEU A 60 -11.18 -10.55 14.56
C LEU A 60 -10.06 -10.90 13.57
N ASN A 61 -8.86 -11.21 14.06
CA ASN A 61 -7.77 -11.67 13.22
C ASN A 61 -8.14 -12.97 12.48
N SER A 62 -8.67 -13.95 13.22
CA SER A 62 -9.08 -15.23 12.66
C SER A 62 -10.22 -15.09 11.64
N SER A 63 -11.17 -14.18 11.89
CA SER A 63 -12.24 -13.84 10.94
C SER A 63 -11.68 -13.19 9.66
N THR A 64 -10.69 -12.31 9.81
CA THR A 64 -10.00 -11.68 8.68
C THR A 64 -9.27 -12.72 7.82
N GLU A 65 -8.47 -13.58 8.45
CA GLU A 65 -7.75 -14.66 7.77
C GLU A 65 -8.71 -15.65 7.06
N SER A 66 -9.80 -16.01 7.74
CA SER A 66 -10.83 -16.89 7.17
C SER A 66 -11.54 -16.25 5.98
N SER A 67 -11.80 -14.94 6.04
CA SER A 67 -12.40 -14.19 4.93
C SER A 67 -11.47 -14.14 3.72
N ILE A 68 -10.19 -13.83 3.93
CA ILE A 68 -9.15 -13.85 2.89
C ILE A 68 -9.08 -15.22 2.21
N LYS A 69 -9.01 -16.28 3.01
CA LYS A 69 -8.95 -17.65 2.50
C LYS A 69 -10.21 -18.04 1.73
N SER A 70 -11.39 -17.71 2.23
CA SER A 70 -12.68 -18.05 1.58
C SER A 70 -12.90 -17.32 0.26
N LEU A 71 -12.32 -16.14 0.09
CA LEU A 71 -12.35 -15.35 -1.12
C LEU A 71 -11.25 -15.76 -2.13
N GLY A 72 -10.35 -16.66 -1.75
CA GLY A 72 -9.23 -17.08 -2.59
C GLY A 72 -8.22 -15.97 -2.85
N ILE A 73 -8.09 -15.02 -1.93
CA ILE A 73 -7.14 -13.92 -2.07
C ILE A 73 -5.76 -14.41 -1.65
N ASN A 74 -4.93 -14.68 -2.64
CA ASN A 74 -3.59 -15.23 -2.45
C ASN A 74 -2.58 -14.53 -3.37
N PHE A 75 -1.31 -14.78 -3.12
CA PHE A 75 -0.22 -14.34 -3.97
C PHE A 75 0.81 -15.45 -4.10
N ARG A 76 1.57 -15.40 -5.17
CA ARG A 76 2.58 -16.41 -5.46
C ARG A 76 3.97 -15.85 -5.18
N VAL A 77 4.68 -16.52 -4.30
CA VAL A 77 6.10 -16.23 -4.03
C VAL A 77 6.94 -17.09 -4.94
N TYR A 78 7.83 -16.46 -5.69
CA TYR A 78 8.80 -17.14 -6.55
C TYR A 78 10.14 -17.24 -5.83
N SER A 79 10.76 -18.41 -5.89
CA SER A 79 12.09 -18.65 -5.38
C SER A 79 12.90 -19.46 -6.40
N ASP A 80 14.19 -19.61 -6.20
CA ASP A 80 15.07 -20.41 -7.07
C ASP A 80 14.66 -21.90 -7.13
N THR A 81 13.91 -22.37 -6.12
CA THR A 81 13.44 -23.75 -6.01
C THR A 81 12.00 -23.96 -6.50
N GLY A 82 11.32 -22.90 -6.95
CA GLY A 82 9.94 -23.00 -7.43
C GLY A 82 9.06 -21.84 -7.00
N SER A 83 7.73 -22.04 -7.07
CA SER A 83 6.75 -21.05 -6.63
C SER A 83 5.83 -21.64 -5.57
N GLU A 84 5.54 -20.87 -4.54
CA GLU A 84 4.61 -21.22 -3.46
C GLU A 84 3.45 -20.24 -3.45
N GLU A 85 2.24 -20.76 -3.33
CA GLU A 85 1.03 -19.94 -3.17
C GLU A 85 0.77 -19.71 -1.69
N ARG A 86 0.62 -18.45 -1.30
CA ARG A 86 0.38 -18.03 0.08
C ARG A 86 -0.88 -17.17 0.17
N ASN A 87 -1.62 -17.32 1.26
CA ASN A 87 -2.72 -16.42 1.55
C ASN A 87 -2.19 -14.99 1.72
N TRP A 88 -2.98 -14.02 1.26
CA TRP A 88 -2.66 -12.61 1.42
C TRP A 88 -2.65 -12.21 2.91
N PRO A 89 -1.55 -11.64 3.44
CA PRO A 89 -1.45 -11.25 4.83
C PRO A 89 -2.10 -9.86 5.02
N LEU A 90 -3.35 -9.82 5.40
CA LEU A 90 -4.04 -8.57 5.73
C LEU A 90 -3.91 -8.27 7.22
N ASP A 91 -3.32 -7.13 7.56
CA ASP A 91 -3.43 -6.56 8.89
C ASP A 91 -4.83 -5.96 9.06
N PHE A 92 -5.55 -6.39 10.10
CA PHE A 92 -6.90 -5.92 10.36
C PHE A 92 -6.96 -4.53 11.02
N ILE A 93 -5.83 -3.98 11.47
CA ILE A 93 -5.74 -2.60 11.96
C ILE A 93 -5.58 -1.65 10.76
N PRO A 94 -6.62 -0.86 10.39
CA PRO A 94 -6.59 -0.09 9.16
C PRO A 94 -5.64 1.11 9.24
N ARG A 95 -4.92 1.37 8.18
CA ARG A 95 -4.17 2.63 8.02
C ARG A 95 -5.15 3.77 7.74
N ILE A 96 -5.02 4.85 8.48
CA ILE A 96 -5.90 6.02 8.36
C ILE A 96 -5.14 7.19 7.77
N ILE A 97 -5.50 7.56 6.55
CA ILE A 97 -4.93 8.70 5.84
C ILE A 97 -5.91 9.88 5.95
N LYS A 98 -5.43 11.02 6.47
CA LYS A 98 -6.26 12.23 6.56
C LYS A 98 -6.60 12.74 5.16
N LYS A 99 -7.81 13.30 5.02
CA LYS A 99 -8.23 13.89 3.74
C LYS A 99 -7.22 14.92 3.21
N LYS A 100 -6.70 15.81 4.06
CA LYS A 100 -5.71 16.83 3.66
C LYS A 100 -4.41 16.18 3.13
N GLU A 101 -3.92 15.14 3.78
CA GLU A 101 -2.74 14.38 3.32
C GLU A 101 -3.03 13.72 1.99
N TRP A 102 -4.20 13.07 1.87
CA TRP A 102 -4.60 12.42 0.62
C TRP A 102 -4.75 13.40 -0.54
N ASP A 103 -5.35 14.57 -0.30
CA ASP A 103 -5.52 15.62 -1.31
C ASP A 103 -4.16 16.12 -1.84
N GLN A 104 -3.14 16.19 -0.99
CA GLN A 104 -1.79 16.56 -1.38
C GLN A 104 -1.10 15.43 -2.16
N VAL A 105 -1.12 14.22 -1.63
CA VAL A 105 -0.50 13.04 -2.24
C VAL A 105 -1.12 12.74 -3.60
N SER A 106 -2.44 12.74 -3.70
CA SER A 106 -3.15 12.47 -4.95
C SER A 106 -2.81 13.47 -6.06
N LYS A 107 -2.67 14.77 -5.72
CA LYS A 107 -2.22 15.78 -6.69
C LYS A 107 -0.82 15.48 -7.21
N GLY A 108 0.10 15.11 -6.32
CA GLY A 108 1.46 14.73 -6.69
C GLY A 108 1.49 13.48 -7.58
N LEU A 109 0.72 12.45 -7.22
CA LEU A 109 0.62 11.22 -8.00
C LEU A 109 0.00 11.45 -9.39
N ILE A 110 -1.03 12.29 -9.50
CA ILE A 110 -1.60 12.67 -10.80
C ILE A 110 -0.56 13.38 -11.68
N GLN A 111 0.19 14.32 -11.13
CA GLN A 111 1.26 15.01 -11.85
C GLN A 111 2.34 14.03 -12.30
N ARG A 112 2.77 13.14 -11.40
CA ARG A 112 3.79 12.12 -11.67
C ARG A 112 3.35 11.15 -12.77
N THR A 113 2.14 10.61 -12.68
CA THR A 113 1.58 9.69 -13.68
C THR A 113 1.46 10.35 -15.07
N LYS A 114 1.06 11.63 -15.13
CA LYS A 114 1.05 12.38 -16.38
C LYS A 114 2.45 12.52 -16.97
N ALA A 115 3.44 12.89 -16.15
CA ALA A 115 4.82 13.02 -16.61
C ALA A 115 5.37 11.68 -17.12
N LEU A 116 5.09 10.56 -16.44
CA LEU A 116 5.50 9.22 -16.86
C LEU A 116 4.84 8.81 -18.18
N ASN A 117 3.55 9.09 -18.38
CA ASN A 117 2.88 8.83 -19.65
C ASN A 117 3.45 9.66 -20.80
N LEU A 118 3.74 10.95 -20.59
CA LEU A 118 4.39 11.80 -21.58
C LEU A 118 5.81 11.32 -21.92
N PHE A 119 6.55 10.83 -20.92
CA PHE A 119 7.86 10.23 -21.14
C PHE A 119 7.78 8.97 -22.02
N ILE A 120 6.83 8.08 -21.76
CA ILE A 120 6.61 6.89 -22.59
C ILE A 120 6.24 7.29 -24.01
N GLU A 121 5.34 8.27 -24.16
CA GLU A 121 4.96 8.79 -25.48
C GLU A 121 6.16 9.34 -26.24
N ASP A 122 7.03 10.12 -25.59
CA ASP A 122 8.24 10.65 -26.20
C ASP A 122 9.20 9.52 -26.63
N CYS A 123 9.36 8.49 -25.81
CA CYS A 123 10.20 7.33 -26.14
C CYS A 123 9.76 6.62 -27.44
N TYR A 124 8.46 6.56 -27.70
CA TYR A 124 7.92 5.90 -28.90
C TYR A 124 7.76 6.83 -30.10
N ASN A 125 7.86 8.15 -29.93
CA ASN A 125 7.65 9.14 -30.98
C ASN A 125 8.90 9.98 -31.22
N GLU A 126 8.98 11.18 -30.64
CA GLU A 126 10.00 12.19 -31.00
C GLU A 126 11.37 11.95 -30.35
N GLN A 127 11.41 11.24 -29.23
CA GLN A 127 12.62 10.90 -28.45
C GLN A 127 13.42 12.14 -28.03
N LYS A 128 12.71 13.25 -27.74
CA LYS A 128 13.33 14.51 -27.34
C LYS A 128 14.11 14.37 -26.05
N PHE A 129 13.52 13.73 -25.05
CA PHE A 129 14.17 13.52 -23.75
C PHE A 129 15.44 12.66 -23.91
N LEU A 130 15.38 11.57 -24.69
CA LEU A 130 16.54 10.71 -24.91
C LEU A 130 17.67 11.48 -25.59
N LYS A 131 17.37 12.27 -26.64
CA LYS A 131 18.35 13.05 -27.39
C LYS A 131 18.98 14.19 -26.58
N GLN A 132 18.28 14.71 -25.58
CA GLN A 132 18.74 15.85 -24.77
C GLN A 132 19.35 15.43 -23.42
N SER A 133 19.04 14.23 -22.96
CA SER A 133 19.54 13.71 -21.69
C SER A 133 20.93 13.11 -21.85
N SER A 134 21.71 13.06 -20.78
CA SER A 134 22.97 12.31 -20.70
C SER A 134 22.74 10.82 -20.44
N MET A 135 21.49 10.36 -20.45
CA MET A 135 21.13 8.97 -20.21
C MET A 135 21.50 8.13 -21.45
N ASN A 136 21.97 6.91 -21.20
CA ASN A 136 22.24 5.97 -22.28
C ASN A 136 20.91 5.48 -22.88
N ASP A 137 20.61 5.88 -24.11
CA ASP A 137 19.40 5.52 -24.86
C ASP A 137 19.21 4.00 -24.98
N ASP A 138 20.31 3.26 -24.99
CA ASP A 138 20.30 1.81 -25.07
C ASP A 138 19.56 1.15 -23.92
N LEU A 139 19.54 1.76 -22.72
CA LEU A 139 18.79 1.26 -21.57
C LEU A 139 17.29 1.14 -21.88
N ILE A 140 16.76 2.03 -22.68
CA ILE A 140 15.35 2.04 -23.08
C ILE A 140 15.16 1.30 -24.39
N LEU A 141 15.86 1.71 -25.45
CA LEU A 141 15.61 1.24 -26.82
C LEU A 141 15.99 -0.23 -27.04
N LYS A 142 16.94 -0.77 -26.25
CA LYS A 142 17.32 -2.20 -26.24
C LYS A 142 16.64 -3.01 -25.16
N SER A 143 15.79 -2.39 -24.34
CA SER A 143 15.01 -3.11 -23.33
C SER A 143 14.06 -4.11 -23.97
N LYS A 144 13.95 -5.31 -23.38
CA LYS A 144 12.94 -6.31 -23.79
C LYS A 144 11.49 -5.81 -23.61
N ALA A 145 11.28 -4.78 -22.79
CA ALA A 145 9.99 -4.14 -22.59
C ALA A 145 9.69 -3.04 -23.61
N TYR A 146 10.64 -2.69 -24.50
CA TYR A 146 10.43 -1.74 -25.57
C TYR A 146 9.89 -2.44 -26.81
N PHE A 147 8.64 -2.15 -27.16
CA PHE A 147 7.97 -2.76 -28.31
C PHE A 147 8.08 -1.85 -29.54
N SER A 148 8.98 -2.17 -30.47
CA SER A 148 9.25 -1.35 -31.67
C SER A 148 8.02 -1.12 -32.54
N PHE A 149 7.03 -2.01 -32.53
CA PHE A 149 5.78 -1.86 -33.29
C PHE A 149 4.86 -0.76 -32.72
N CYS A 150 5.16 -0.24 -31.51
CA CYS A 150 4.45 0.90 -30.92
C CYS A 150 5.00 2.26 -31.38
N LYS A 151 6.07 2.29 -32.22
CA LYS A 151 6.62 3.54 -32.74
C LYS A 151 5.58 4.30 -33.57
N ASN A 152 5.54 5.62 -33.38
CA ASN A 152 4.65 6.54 -34.05
C ASN A 152 3.15 6.29 -33.79
N VAL A 153 2.82 5.48 -32.77
CA VAL A 153 1.44 5.31 -32.33
C VAL A 153 1.04 6.53 -31.51
N LYS A 154 -0.13 7.09 -31.81
CA LYS A 154 -0.74 8.17 -31.03
C LYS A 154 -1.92 7.61 -30.26
N LEU A 155 -1.82 7.66 -28.95
CA LEU A 155 -2.90 7.20 -28.07
C LEU A 155 -3.80 8.37 -27.65
N PRO A 156 -5.11 8.15 -27.48
CA PRO A 156 -6.00 9.15 -26.90
C PRO A 156 -5.49 9.60 -25.53
N ASN A 157 -5.45 10.91 -25.29
CA ASN A 157 -4.97 11.51 -24.04
C ASN A 157 -3.54 11.12 -23.62
N SER A 158 -2.71 10.64 -24.52
CA SER A 158 -1.37 10.11 -24.23
C SER A 158 -1.36 9.04 -23.12
N ALA A 159 -2.43 8.27 -23.02
CA ALA A 159 -2.62 7.28 -21.95
C ALA A 159 -1.94 5.95 -22.30
N TRP A 160 -0.64 5.85 -22.10
CA TRP A 160 0.17 4.63 -22.28
C TRP A 160 0.01 3.66 -21.12
N SER A 161 -0.01 4.18 -19.90
CA SER A 161 -0.36 3.44 -18.69
C SER A 161 -1.75 3.85 -18.22
N HIS A 162 -2.73 2.95 -18.34
CA HIS A 162 -4.12 3.23 -17.97
C HIS A 162 -4.36 3.08 -16.47
N ILE A 163 -3.63 2.20 -15.81
CA ILE A 163 -3.64 1.99 -14.35
C ILE A 163 -2.20 2.00 -13.88
N CYS A 164 -1.89 2.92 -12.98
CA CYS A 164 -0.59 3.07 -12.36
C CYS A 164 -0.69 2.74 -10.88
N GLY A 165 0.15 1.83 -10.40
CA GLY A 165 0.32 1.52 -8.99
C GLY A 165 1.56 2.22 -8.45
N SER A 166 1.40 3.30 -7.68
CA SER A 166 2.52 3.95 -7.02
C SER A 166 2.64 3.47 -5.58
N ASP A 167 3.76 2.88 -5.23
CA ASP A 167 4.06 2.42 -3.88
C ASP A 167 4.55 3.60 -3.04
N LEU A 168 3.90 3.78 -1.88
CA LEU A 168 4.15 4.92 -1.01
C LEU A 168 4.68 4.46 0.35
N ILE A 169 5.66 5.21 0.86
CA ILE A 169 6.15 5.07 2.23
C ILE A 169 6.01 6.39 2.97
N LYS A 170 5.91 6.34 4.29
CA LYS A 170 6.07 7.52 5.15
C LYS A 170 7.44 7.55 5.78
N ASP A 171 8.08 8.71 5.74
CA ASP A 171 9.32 8.95 6.46
C ASP A 171 9.07 9.15 7.97
N ILE A 172 10.14 9.36 8.74
CA ILE A 172 10.07 9.58 10.19
C ILE A 172 9.26 10.84 10.58
N LYS A 173 9.10 11.79 9.66
CA LYS A 173 8.31 13.02 9.86
C LYS A 173 6.83 12.82 9.53
N GLY A 174 6.50 11.70 8.87
CA GLY A 174 5.17 11.37 8.40
C GLY A 174 4.86 11.89 7.00
N ASP A 175 5.86 12.35 6.25
CA ASP A 175 5.71 12.77 4.87
C ASP A 175 5.72 11.57 3.92
N PHE A 176 4.85 11.60 2.92
CA PHE A 176 4.78 10.55 1.91
C PHE A 176 5.85 10.69 0.85
N HIS A 177 6.50 9.59 0.54
CA HIS A 177 7.46 9.44 -0.56
C HIS A 177 7.04 8.31 -1.48
N VAL A 178 7.26 8.50 -2.79
CA VAL A 178 7.08 7.43 -3.77
C VAL A 178 8.30 6.52 -3.72
N LEU A 179 8.08 5.24 -3.50
CA LEU A 179 9.12 4.22 -3.56
C LEU A 179 9.34 3.76 -5.01
N GLU A 180 8.24 3.40 -5.69
CA GLU A 180 8.25 3.02 -7.10
C GLU A 180 6.90 3.28 -7.78
N ASP A 181 6.91 3.21 -9.11
CA ASP A 181 5.71 3.27 -9.94
C ASP A 181 5.60 2.01 -10.80
N ASN A 182 4.55 1.25 -10.58
CA ASN A 182 4.17 0.11 -11.40
C ASN A 182 3.25 0.59 -12.54
N LEU A 183 3.83 0.79 -13.73
CA LEU A 183 3.10 1.31 -14.90
C LEU A 183 2.47 0.22 -15.77
N ARG A 184 2.75 -1.04 -15.45
CA ARG A 184 2.25 -2.20 -16.21
C ARG A 184 1.66 -3.22 -15.25
N ILE A 185 0.35 -3.48 -15.41
CA ILE A 185 -0.39 -4.53 -14.69
C ILE A 185 -0.14 -4.46 -13.16
N PRO A 186 -0.42 -3.32 -12.51
CA PRO A 186 -0.22 -3.21 -11.06
C PRO A 186 -1.25 -4.09 -10.33
N SER A 187 -0.79 -5.12 -9.63
CA SER A 187 -1.66 -6.02 -8.86
C SER A 187 -2.17 -5.37 -7.56
N GLY A 188 -1.44 -4.39 -7.03
CA GLY A 188 -1.75 -3.73 -5.77
C GLY A 188 -3.15 -3.13 -5.69
N VAL A 189 -3.69 -2.62 -6.80
CA VAL A 189 -5.06 -2.08 -6.84
C VAL A 189 -6.12 -3.14 -6.52
N SER A 190 -5.95 -4.37 -6.99
CA SER A 190 -6.86 -5.48 -6.70
C SER A 190 -6.83 -5.84 -5.22
N TYR A 191 -5.64 -5.98 -4.64
CA TYR A 191 -5.48 -6.25 -3.21
C TYR A 191 -6.07 -5.12 -2.35
N MET A 192 -5.89 -3.87 -2.74
CA MET A 192 -6.49 -2.73 -2.03
C MET A 192 -8.02 -2.81 -2.01
N LEU A 193 -8.65 -3.15 -3.13
CA LEU A 193 -10.12 -3.28 -3.21
C LEU A 193 -10.62 -4.46 -2.38
N GLU A 194 -9.95 -5.60 -2.45
CA GLU A 194 -10.29 -6.80 -1.67
C GLU A 194 -10.07 -6.57 -0.17
N ASN A 195 -8.97 -5.93 0.23
CA ASN A 195 -8.74 -5.54 1.62
C ASN A 195 -9.90 -4.69 2.16
N ARG A 196 -10.35 -3.70 1.37
CA ARG A 196 -11.49 -2.87 1.76
C ARG A 196 -12.78 -3.69 1.88
N TYR A 197 -13.00 -4.64 0.98
CA TYR A 197 -14.16 -5.52 1.03
C TYR A 197 -14.15 -6.40 2.29
N VAL A 198 -13.02 -7.03 2.60
CA VAL A 198 -12.84 -7.85 3.81
C VAL A 198 -13.05 -7.00 5.07
N MET A 199 -12.41 -5.82 5.13
CA MET A 199 -12.53 -4.91 6.26
C MET A 199 -13.99 -4.51 6.53
N LYS A 200 -14.78 -4.24 5.50
CA LYS A 200 -16.23 -3.94 5.65
C LYS A 200 -17.04 -5.11 6.19
N ARG A 201 -16.63 -6.33 5.93
CA ARG A 201 -17.29 -7.54 6.46
C ARG A 201 -16.93 -7.81 7.91
N VAL A 202 -15.67 -7.61 8.26
CA VAL A 202 -15.15 -7.90 9.60
C VAL A 202 -15.48 -6.78 10.59
N PHE A 203 -15.55 -5.53 10.10
CA PHE A 203 -15.80 -4.34 10.92
C PHE A 203 -16.93 -3.49 10.36
N PRO A 204 -18.17 -4.00 10.28
CA PRO A 204 -19.29 -3.25 9.70
C PRO A 204 -19.53 -1.91 10.41
N ASP A 205 -19.27 -1.82 11.71
CA ASP A 205 -19.51 -0.62 12.53
C ASP A 205 -18.45 0.49 12.30
N LEU A 206 -17.35 0.20 11.63
CA LEU A 206 -16.30 1.19 11.27
C LEU A 206 -16.52 1.85 9.91
N PHE A 207 -17.44 1.35 9.13
CA PHE A 207 -17.74 1.77 7.76
C PHE A 207 -19.21 2.15 7.60
#